data_67e962b782638927b5c96b4269cb8974
#
_entry.id   67e962b782638927b5c96b4269cb8974
#
_cell.length_a   1.000
_cell.length_b   1.000
_cell.length_c   1.000
_cell.angle_alpha   90.00
_cell.angle_beta   90.00
_cell.angle_gamma   90.00
#
_symmetry.space_group_name_H-M   'P 1'
#
loop_
_entity.id
_entity.type
_entity.pdbx_description
1 polymer ?
#
loop_
_entity_poly.entity_id
_entity_poly.type
_entity_poly.pdbx_seq_one_letter_code
_entity_poly.pdbx_strand_id
1 'polypeptide(L)'
;MKRIFKGVLIAFLAVIAVLFTAAALFLIIPTKSELHKELLVNTSDFTTFYDRHDFVLASTGTNGSLKEESFNEKIKKVFIEAEDRNFYFHKGLDYKRMVKAFLVNLKSRSFKQGASTISQQLVKNTHLTNEKSLKRKLKEIKLAQKLEKEYSKDEILSMYLNTIYFGEGNYGLPSAAKYYFDKASDELTLAETATLAAIIPSPSKINPAKNAELALSKRNGLLKTVYERGKITKEEYEQAIKEPINEVTHGKSTETPYLKATLNEIAELDISPYALKRCKVYTYFDESAQKAAEYNALNDYAYQAMAVDNKTLGITAFYSDCGEKTVDPASTVKPFLVYAPAISLGVITPYTLLDNDKRDFSGYSPSNFNNVYCGRVSATEALAKSYNVPAVELLEWTGVEESKSFAEKLGVKINGDHLSIALGSIGGIKIKQLCAAYASFANLGEYAQCKFVRQIVDENGVTLYKNNEQKTRVFDKGTASIITDMLTVCAKSGTAKKVGAENKSVAA
;
A
#
# COMPACT_ATOMS: atom_id res chain seq x y z
N MET A 1 -41.71 -33.96 4.51
CA MET A 1 -40.71 -33.08 5.19
C MET A 1 -39.59 -33.83 5.91
N LYS A 2 -39.81 -34.76 6.84
CA LYS A 2 -38.73 -35.46 7.58
C LYS A 2 -37.75 -36.27 6.68
N ARG A 3 -38.20 -36.87 5.57
CA ARG A 3 -37.32 -37.62 4.63
C ARG A 3 -36.43 -36.70 3.80
N ILE A 4 -36.94 -35.53 3.37
CA ILE A 4 -36.16 -34.52 2.62
C ILE A 4 -35.10 -33.91 3.53
N PHE A 5 -35.47 -33.60 4.77
CA PHE A 5 -34.52 -33.05 5.77
C PHE A 5 -33.38 -34.03 6.09
N LYS A 6 -33.70 -35.35 6.21
CA LYS A 6 -32.69 -36.40 6.38
C LYS A 6 -31.76 -36.53 5.16
N GLY A 7 -32.28 -36.44 3.96
CA GLY A 7 -31.47 -36.49 2.73
C GLY A 7 -30.53 -35.30 2.61
N VAL A 8 -31.01 -34.08 2.90
CA VAL A 8 -30.20 -32.86 2.92
C VAL A 8 -29.11 -32.92 3.99
N LEU A 9 -29.44 -33.45 5.19
CA LEU A 9 -28.46 -33.61 6.28
C LEU A 9 -27.36 -34.63 5.91
N ILE A 10 -27.71 -35.75 5.30
CA ILE A 10 -26.77 -36.78 4.84
C ILE A 10 -25.86 -36.21 3.72
N ALA A 11 -26.41 -35.49 2.75
CA ALA A 11 -25.63 -34.82 1.70
C ALA A 11 -24.69 -33.80 2.27
N PHE A 12 -25.12 -33.01 3.27
CA PHE A 12 -24.30 -32.05 3.97
C PHE A 12 -23.15 -32.70 4.75
N LEU A 13 -23.43 -33.80 5.47
CA LEU A 13 -22.40 -34.54 6.19
C LEU A 13 -21.41 -35.23 5.24
N ALA A 14 -21.87 -35.71 4.08
CA ALA A 14 -21.00 -36.28 3.05
C ALA A 14 -20.06 -35.22 2.46
N VAL A 15 -20.55 -34.01 2.17
CA VAL A 15 -19.72 -32.88 1.72
C VAL A 15 -18.69 -32.53 2.77
N ILE A 16 -19.07 -32.47 4.04
CA ILE A 16 -18.14 -32.21 5.16
C ILE A 16 -17.08 -33.32 5.23
N ALA A 17 -17.47 -34.59 5.12
CA ALA A 17 -16.53 -35.72 5.16
C ALA A 17 -15.54 -35.67 3.97
N VAL A 18 -16.00 -35.31 2.76
CA VAL A 18 -15.14 -35.12 1.58
C VAL A 18 -14.18 -33.94 1.79
N LEU A 19 -14.64 -32.84 2.36
CA LEU A 19 -13.79 -31.69 2.67
C LEU A 19 -12.75 -32.04 3.74
N PHE A 20 -13.12 -32.84 4.75
CA PHE A 20 -12.19 -33.29 5.78
C PHE A 20 -11.16 -34.29 5.23
N THR A 21 -11.58 -35.24 4.38
CA THR A 21 -10.64 -36.17 3.74
C THR A 21 -9.71 -35.43 2.76
N ALA A 22 -10.22 -34.50 1.99
CA ALA A 22 -9.39 -33.64 1.13
C ALA A 22 -8.40 -32.80 1.93
N ALA A 23 -8.81 -32.22 3.07
CA ALA A 23 -7.93 -31.49 3.97
C ALA A 23 -6.89 -32.39 4.65
N ALA A 24 -7.25 -33.60 5.03
CA ALA A 24 -6.33 -34.59 5.58
C ALA A 24 -5.30 -35.07 4.54
N LEU A 25 -5.74 -35.40 3.32
CA LEU A 25 -4.85 -35.72 2.20
C LEU A 25 -3.92 -34.57 1.87
N PHE A 26 -4.42 -33.33 1.89
CA PHE A 26 -3.64 -32.13 1.65
C PHE A 26 -2.54 -31.90 2.71
N LEU A 27 -2.78 -32.29 3.98
CA LEU A 27 -1.80 -32.25 5.05
C LEU A 27 -0.69 -33.32 4.90
N ILE A 28 -0.96 -34.42 4.21
CA ILE A 28 -0.01 -35.51 3.96
C ILE A 28 0.94 -35.17 2.79
N ILE A 29 0.58 -34.27 1.89
CA ILE A 29 1.41 -33.89 0.74
C ILE A 29 2.76 -33.34 1.23
N PRO A 30 3.91 -33.92 0.80
CA PRO A 30 5.22 -33.41 1.22
C PRO A 30 5.44 -32.01 0.65
N THR A 31 5.58 -31.02 1.52
CA THR A 31 6.09 -29.70 1.12
C THR A 31 7.55 -29.61 1.58
N LYS A 32 8.45 -29.33 0.65
CA LYS A 32 9.83 -28.96 1.02
C LYS A 32 9.76 -27.60 1.76
N SER A 33 9.62 -27.65 3.08
CA SER A 33 9.62 -26.47 3.95
C SER A 33 10.54 -26.75 5.09
N GLU A 34 11.66 -26.05 5.14
CA GLU A 34 12.65 -26.13 6.22
C GLU A 34 12.42 -24.99 7.21
N LEU A 35 12.58 -25.28 8.48
CA LEU A 35 12.57 -24.28 9.52
C LEU A 35 14.02 -23.78 9.69
N HIS A 36 14.25 -22.54 9.35
CA HIS A 36 15.56 -21.90 9.45
C HIS A 36 15.66 -21.18 10.79
N LYS A 37 16.50 -21.70 11.70
CA LYS A 37 16.65 -21.15 13.06
C LYS A 37 17.13 -19.71 13.07
N GLU A 38 18.03 -19.39 12.17
CA GLU A 38 18.54 -18.03 11.94
C GLU A 38 17.45 -17.01 11.65
N LEU A 39 16.35 -17.44 11.02
CA LEU A 39 15.19 -16.59 10.74
C LEU A 39 14.32 -16.32 11.97
N LEU A 40 14.44 -17.10 13.02
CA LEU A 40 13.66 -16.98 14.26
C LEU A 40 14.37 -16.15 15.35
N VAL A 41 15.70 -16.13 15.33
CA VAL A 41 16.50 -15.64 16.48
C VAL A 41 17.42 -14.47 16.12
N ASN A 42 17.57 -14.12 14.85
CA ASN A 42 18.60 -13.17 14.44
C ASN A 42 18.14 -11.70 14.54
N THR A 43 18.99 -10.85 15.09
CA THR A 43 18.65 -9.69 15.92
C THR A 43 19.20 -8.32 15.51
N SER A 44 20.07 -8.22 14.54
CA SER A 44 20.47 -6.93 13.97
C SER A 44 19.75 -6.69 12.64
N ASP A 45 18.68 -5.93 12.68
CA ASP A 45 17.67 -5.89 11.61
C ASP A 45 17.68 -4.59 10.82
N PHE A 46 18.87 -4.00 10.57
CA PHE A 46 18.92 -2.80 9.75
C PHE A 46 18.76 -3.10 8.27
N THR A 47 17.64 -2.64 7.72
CA THR A 47 17.52 -2.44 6.29
C THR A 47 18.08 -1.07 5.95
N THR A 48 19.10 -1.03 5.11
CA THR A 48 19.76 0.21 4.70
C THR A 48 19.25 0.64 3.34
N PHE A 49 18.77 1.86 3.27
CA PHE A 49 18.29 2.49 2.03
C PHE A 49 19.42 3.33 1.44
N TYR A 50 19.57 3.22 0.15
CA TYR A 50 20.57 3.95 -0.63
C TYR A 50 19.87 4.85 -1.64
N ASP A 51 20.45 6.02 -1.91
CA ASP A 51 20.00 6.94 -2.94
C ASP A 51 20.39 6.46 -4.35
N ARG A 52 20.15 7.29 -5.37
CA ARG A 52 20.51 7.00 -6.77
C ARG A 52 22.00 6.86 -7.03
N HIS A 53 22.84 7.38 -6.16
CA HIS A 53 24.31 7.36 -6.23
C HIS A 53 24.95 6.35 -5.28
N ASP A 54 24.12 5.47 -4.68
CA ASP A 54 24.53 4.46 -3.72
C ASP A 54 25.10 5.02 -2.39
N PHE A 55 24.76 6.27 -2.03
CA PHE A 55 24.98 6.81 -0.69
C PHE A 55 23.87 6.40 0.25
N VAL A 56 24.21 6.23 1.53
CA VAL A 56 23.22 5.86 2.55
C VAL A 56 22.22 7.00 2.73
N LEU A 57 20.96 6.72 2.43
CA LEU A 57 19.82 7.62 2.61
C LEU A 57 19.25 7.51 4.02
N ALA A 58 19.00 6.28 4.47
CA ALA A 58 18.41 5.98 5.76
C ALA A 58 18.72 4.53 6.15
N SER A 59 18.57 4.23 7.43
CA SER A 59 18.53 2.86 7.90
C SER A 59 17.31 2.69 8.78
N THR A 60 16.50 1.66 8.49
CA THR A 60 15.34 1.31 9.30
C THR A 60 15.59 -0.02 9.99
N GLY A 61 15.24 -0.13 11.23
CA GLY A 61 15.46 -1.30 12.05
C GLY A 61 15.78 -0.91 13.49
N THR A 62 15.81 -1.86 14.37
CA THR A 62 16.14 -1.62 15.76
C THR A 62 17.60 -1.86 16.02
N ASN A 63 18.26 -0.94 16.72
CA ASN A 63 19.50 -1.18 17.45
C ASN A 63 19.19 -2.13 18.64
N GLY A 64 18.74 -3.32 18.35
CA GLY A 64 18.48 -4.33 19.35
C GLY A 64 19.50 -5.45 19.19
N SER A 65 20.53 -5.44 20.00
CA SER A 65 21.05 -6.69 20.52
C SER A 65 19.86 -7.34 21.22
N LEU A 66 19.11 -8.20 20.52
CA LEU A 66 18.15 -9.05 21.20
C LEU A 66 18.97 -10.06 22.01
N LYS A 67 19.27 -9.69 23.23
CA LYS A 67 19.12 -10.67 24.31
C LYS A 67 17.72 -11.19 24.15
N GLU A 68 17.52 -12.51 24.20
CA GLU A 68 16.20 -13.10 24.38
C GLU A 68 15.52 -12.38 25.55
N GLU A 69 14.79 -11.30 25.26
CA GLU A 69 14.04 -10.64 26.32
C GLU A 69 12.92 -11.60 26.71
N SER A 70 13.06 -12.14 27.89
CA SER A 70 11.97 -12.85 28.54
C SER A 70 10.95 -11.82 29.00
N PHE A 71 9.83 -11.77 28.31
CA PHE A 71 8.75 -10.84 28.64
C PHE A 71 8.06 -11.27 29.94
N ASN A 72 7.66 -10.29 30.74
CA ASN A 72 6.97 -10.53 31.98
C ASN A 72 5.58 -11.17 31.78
N GLU A 73 5.06 -11.82 32.80
CA GLU A 73 3.80 -12.56 32.73
C GLU A 73 2.58 -11.67 32.36
N LYS A 74 2.60 -10.38 32.70
CA LYS A 74 1.54 -9.44 32.33
C LYS A 74 1.48 -9.26 30.81
N ILE A 75 2.62 -9.02 30.19
CA ILE A 75 2.74 -8.90 28.73
C ILE A 75 2.26 -10.18 28.06
N LYS A 76 2.79 -11.34 28.46
CA LYS A 76 2.41 -12.64 27.90
C LYS A 76 0.90 -12.87 27.95
N LYS A 77 0.26 -12.65 29.11
CA LYS A 77 -1.18 -12.85 29.30
C LYS A 77 -2.01 -12.00 28.34
N VAL A 78 -1.69 -10.72 28.18
CA VAL A 78 -2.44 -9.80 27.32
C VAL A 78 -2.34 -10.22 25.86
N PHE A 79 -1.13 -10.52 25.37
CA PHE A 79 -0.93 -10.92 23.97
C PHE A 79 -1.55 -12.28 23.65
N ILE A 80 -1.48 -13.25 24.55
CA ILE A 80 -2.13 -14.55 24.40
C ILE A 80 -3.65 -14.40 24.33
N GLU A 81 -4.25 -13.61 25.20
CA GLU A 81 -5.70 -13.36 25.18
C GLU A 81 -6.15 -12.61 23.93
N ALA A 82 -5.32 -11.72 23.41
CA ALA A 82 -5.60 -10.99 22.17
C ALA A 82 -5.55 -11.90 20.94
N GLU A 83 -4.48 -12.68 20.79
CA GLU A 83 -4.14 -13.35 19.54
C GLU A 83 -4.48 -14.86 19.55
N ASP A 84 -4.17 -15.55 20.64
CA ASP A 84 -4.25 -17.02 20.71
C ASP A 84 -4.51 -17.55 22.11
N ARG A 85 -5.71 -17.36 22.61
CA ARG A 85 -6.09 -17.70 23.98
C ARG A 85 -5.82 -19.14 24.41
N ASN A 86 -5.78 -20.07 23.46
CA ASN A 86 -5.50 -21.48 23.71
C ASN A 86 -4.04 -21.85 23.42
N PHE A 87 -3.16 -20.86 23.35
CA PHE A 87 -1.76 -21.02 22.91
C PHE A 87 -1.04 -22.17 23.61
N TYR A 88 -1.15 -22.28 24.93
CA TYR A 88 -0.51 -23.34 25.70
C TYR A 88 -1.14 -24.73 25.54
N PHE A 89 -2.35 -24.84 24.93
CA PHE A 89 -3.12 -26.08 24.88
C PHE A 89 -3.12 -26.78 23.52
N HIS A 90 -2.59 -26.13 22.46
CA HIS A 90 -2.51 -26.74 21.14
C HIS A 90 -1.05 -26.92 20.69
N LYS A 91 -0.87 -27.68 19.61
CA LYS A 91 0.45 -27.94 19.00
C LYS A 91 0.52 -27.28 17.60
N GLY A 92 0.55 -25.95 17.56
CA GLY A 92 0.64 -25.14 16.35
C GLY A 92 -0.69 -24.83 15.68
N LEU A 93 -1.74 -25.63 15.91
CA LEU A 93 -3.07 -25.44 15.32
C LEU A 93 -4.15 -25.55 16.39
N ASP A 94 -5.04 -24.58 16.47
CA ASP A 94 -6.26 -24.65 17.29
C ASP A 94 -7.45 -25.11 16.41
N TYR A 95 -7.62 -26.42 16.29
CA TYR A 95 -8.69 -27.01 15.47
C TYR A 95 -10.09 -26.57 15.92
N LYS A 96 -10.33 -26.41 17.22
CA LYS A 96 -11.63 -25.98 17.73
C LYS A 96 -11.95 -24.55 17.31
N ARG A 97 -10.94 -23.65 17.39
CA ARG A 97 -11.06 -22.26 16.93
C ARG A 97 -11.23 -22.20 15.41
N MET A 98 -10.54 -23.05 14.64
CA MET A 98 -10.67 -23.11 13.19
C MET A 98 -12.10 -23.49 12.77
N VAL A 99 -12.69 -24.54 13.36
CA VAL A 99 -14.07 -24.95 13.07
C VAL A 99 -15.05 -23.84 13.46
N LYS A 100 -14.89 -23.25 14.64
CA LYS A 100 -15.74 -22.13 15.09
C LYS A 100 -15.67 -20.93 14.13
N ALA A 101 -14.48 -20.53 13.74
CA ALA A 101 -14.28 -19.42 12.80
C ALA A 101 -14.91 -19.72 11.43
N PHE A 102 -14.78 -20.96 10.95
CA PHE A 102 -15.41 -21.38 9.71
C PHE A 102 -16.93 -21.25 9.77
N LEU A 103 -17.56 -21.73 10.83
CA LEU A 103 -19.02 -21.63 11.02
C LEU A 103 -19.50 -20.18 11.14
N VAL A 104 -18.77 -19.33 11.87
CA VAL A 104 -19.09 -17.89 12.00
C VAL A 104 -18.97 -17.18 10.66
N ASN A 105 -17.90 -17.42 9.92
CA ASN A 105 -17.67 -16.81 8.61
C ASN A 105 -18.70 -17.28 7.56
N LEU A 106 -19.07 -18.57 7.58
CA LEU A 106 -20.13 -19.12 6.74
C LEU A 106 -21.49 -18.46 7.04
N LYS A 107 -21.85 -18.34 8.34
CA LYS A 107 -23.12 -17.71 8.76
C LYS A 107 -23.16 -16.21 8.41
N SER A 108 -22.03 -15.50 8.55
CA SER A 108 -21.96 -14.06 8.27
C SER A 108 -21.72 -13.73 6.80
N ARG A 109 -21.45 -14.72 5.94
CA ARG A 109 -21.03 -14.56 4.53
C ARG A 109 -19.87 -13.58 4.35
N SER A 110 -19.01 -13.46 5.37
CA SER A 110 -17.86 -12.53 5.40
C SER A 110 -16.77 -13.07 6.31
N PHE A 111 -15.51 -12.72 6.03
CA PHE A 111 -14.36 -13.10 6.87
C PHE A 111 -14.30 -12.24 8.15
N LYS A 112 -15.17 -12.53 9.13
CA LYS A 112 -15.24 -11.79 10.39
C LYS A 112 -14.30 -12.31 11.46
N GLN A 113 -13.90 -13.58 11.42
CA GLN A 113 -13.09 -14.19 12.47
C GLN A 113 -11.89 -14.95 11.90
N GLY A 114 -10.68 -14.55 12.34
CA GLY A 114 -9.44 -15.25 12.09
C GLY A 114 -9.22 -16.41 13.06
N ALA A 115 -8.53 -17.45 12.60
CA ALA A 115 -8.23 -18.65 13.41
C ALA A 115 -6.74 -19.01 13.41
N SER A 116 -5.86 -18.12 12.92
CA SER A 116 -4.41 -18.38 12.94
C SER A 116 -3.89 -18.30 14.36
N THR A 117 -2.99 -19.21 14.71
CA THR A 117 -2.31 -19.25 16.02
C THR A 117 -1.07 -18.37 16.02
N ILE A 118 -0.51 -18.08 17.21
CA ILE A 118 0.77 -17.37 17.37
C ILE A 118 1.87 -18.08 16.59
N SER A 119 1.96 -19.42 16.66
CA SER A 119 2.95 -20.22 15.94
C SER A 119 2.80 -20.08 14.41
N GLN A 120 1.56 -20.04 13.92
CA GLN A 120 1.30 -19.79 12.49
C GLN A 120 1.67 -18.38 12.07
N GLN A 121 1.38 -17.38 12.90
CA GLN A 121 1.75 -16.00 12.62
C GLN A 121 3.27 -15.81 12.60
N LEU A 122 3.99 -16.43 13.56
CA LEU A 122 5.44 -16.38 13.60
C LEU A 122 6.05 -16.93 12.31
N VAL A 123 5.73 -18.16 11.91
CA VAL A 123 6.32 -18.76 10.71
C VAL A 123 5.86 -18.06 9.43
N LYS A 124 4.63 -17.51 9.39
CA LYS A 124 4.18 -16.68 8.29
C LYS A 124 5.06 -15.45 8.13
N ASN A 125 5.35 -14.76 9.22
CA ASN A 125 6.08 -13.49 9.21
C ASN A 125 7.60 -13.68 8.98
N THR A 126 8.15 -14.86 9.28
CA THR A 126 9.59 -15.13 9.20
C THR A 126 9.99 -15.97 7.97
N HIS A 127 9.17 -16.91 7.52
CA HIS A 127 9.53 -17.89 6.50
C HIS A 127 8.71 -17.84 5.21
N LEU A 128 7.63 -17.04 5.17
CA LEU A 128 6.70 -17.08 4.05
C LEU A 128 6.48 -15.69 3.46
N THR A 129 6.10 -15.67 2.17
CA THR A 129 5.73 -14.45 1.45
C THR A 129 4.29 -14.02 1.77
N ASN A 130 3.91 -12.82 1.33
CA ASN A 130 2.55 -12.29 1.49
C ASN A 130 1.54 -12.87 0.47
N GLU A 131 1.97 -13.80 -0.39
CA GLU A 131 1.11 -14.47 -1.38
C GLU A 131 -0.14 -15.09 -0.72
N LYS A 132 -1.31 -14.82 -1.27
CA LYS A 132 -2.58 -15.39 -0.80
C LYS A 132 -2.90 -16.67 -1.57
N SER A 133 -2.18 -17.77 -1.26
CA SER A 133 -2.42 -19.09 -1.89
C SER A 133 -2.65 -20.18 -0.87
N LEU A 134 -3.40 -21.20 -1.29
CA LEU A 134 -3.61 -22.42 -0.47
C LEU A 134 -2.28 -23.14 -0.22
N LYS A 135 -1.37 -23.15 -1.19
CA LYS A 135 -0.04 -23.75 -1.09
C LYS A 135 0.78 -23.07 0.01
N ARG A 136 0.75 -21.73 0.08
CA ARG A 136 1.40 -20.97 1.16
C ARG A 136 0.78 -21.31 2.53
N LYS A 137 -0.56 -21.36 2.62
CA LYS A 137 -1.24 -21.71 3.88
C LYS A 137 -0.89 -23.12 4.37
N LEU A 138 -0.69 -24.05 3.46
CA LEU A 138 -0.22 -25.39 3.81
C LEU A 138 1.20 -25.40 4.35
N LYS A 139 2.11 -24.64 3.72
CA LYS A 139 3.49 -24.46 4.22
C LYS A 139 3.47 -23.86 5.63
N GLU A 140 2.64 -22.83 5.87
CA GLU A 140 2.45 -22.19 7.18
C GLU A 140 2.04 -23.22 8.25
N ILE A 141 1.05 -24.05 7.98
CA ILE A 141 0.59 -25.09 8.89
C ILE A 141 1.73 -26.07 9.24
N LYS A 142 2.45 -26.56 8.25
CA LYS A 142 3.55 -27.51 8.45
C LYS A 142 4.72 -26.92 9.21
N LEU A 143 5.10 -25.70 8.88
CA LEU A 143 6.16 -24.98 9.60
C LEU A 143 5.76 -24.69 11.05
N ALA A 144 4.49 -24.29 11.30
CA ALA A 144 4.01 -24.09 12.67
C ALA A 144 4.05 -25.39 13.50
N GLN A 145 3.67 -26.52 12.91
CA GLN A 145 3.76 -27.83 13.59
C GLN A 145 5.23 -28.25 13.83
N LYS A 146 6.14 -27.92 12.93
CA LYS A 146 7.57 -28.19 13.10
C LYS A 146 8.16 -27.29 14.19
N LEU A 147 7.83 -26.01 14.20
CA LEU A 147 8.21 -25.05 15.23
C LEU A 147 7.84 -25.54 16.63
N GLU A 148 6.61 -26.01 16.82
CA GLU A 148 6.10 -26.53 18.08
C GLU A 148 6.73 -27.86 18.54
N LYS A 149 7.43 -28.55 17.66
CA LYS A 149 8.23 -29.73 18.01
C LYS A 149 9.65 -29.39 18.47
N GLU A 150 10.18 -28.27 17.98
CA GLU A 150 11.57 -27.86 18.19
C GLU A 150 11.71 -26.85 19.33
N TYR A 151 10.67 -26.07 19.64
CA TYR A 151 10.71 -25.00 20.64
C TYR A 151 9.57 -25.10 21.65
N SER A 152 9.85 -24.68 22.89
CA SER A 152 8.84 -24.54 23.94
C SER A 152 7.85 -23.39 23.62
N LYS A 153 6.71 -23.39 24.29
CA LYS A 153 5.72 -22.33 24.14
C LYS A 153 6.25 -20.96 24.51
N ASP A 154 7.03 -20.84 25.54
CA ASP A 154 7.62 -19.57 25.97
C ASP A 154 8.67 -19.05 24.98
N GLU A 155 9.48 -19.93 24.40
CA GLU A 155 10.40 -19.54 23.31
C GLU A 155 9.64 -19.06 22.08
N ILE A 156 8.58 -19.78 21.66
CA ILE A 156 7.76 -19.38 20.52
C ILE A 156 7.09 -18.02 20.77
N LEU A 157 6.57 -17.79 21.97
CA LEU A 157 5.96 -16.52 22.33
C LEU A 157 7.00 -15.38 22.36
N SER A 158 8.18 -15.64 22.91
CA SER A 158 9.28 -14.68 22.91
C SER A 158 9.69 -14.31 21.48
N MET A 159 9.93 -15.30 20.62
CA MET A 159 10.24 -15.07 19.21
C MET A 159 9.14 -14.28 18.50
N TYR A 160 7.87 -14.60 18.78
CA TYR A 160 6.72 -13.89 18.20
C TYR A 160 6.70 -12.42 18.62
N LEU A 161 6.80 -12.13 19.91
CA LEU A 161 6.80 -10.77 20.45
C LEU A 161 8.00 -9.94 19.95
N ASN A 162 9.10 -10.59 19.64
CA ASN A 162 10.28 -9.94 19.08
C ASN A 162 10.23 -9.73 17.57
N THR A 163 9.24 -10.31 16.84
CA THR A 163 9.19 -10.27 15.37
C THR A 163 7.94 -9.64 14.78
N ILE A 164 6.83 -9.61 15.54
CA ILE A 164 5.55 -9.10 15.02
C ILE A 164 5.61 -7.61 14.68
N TYR A 165 4.89 -7.23 13.63
CA TYR A 165 4.80 -5.84 13.18
C TYR A 165 3.75 -5.04 13.92
N PHE A 166 4.11 -3.88 14.45
CA PHE A 166 3.26 -2.97 15.21
C PHE A 166 2.91 -1.67 14.48
N GLY A 167 3.25 -1.56 13.20
CA GLY A 167 3.05 -0.32 12.44
C GLY A 167 4.24 0.64 12.49
N GLU A 168 4.23 1.66 11.62
CA GLU A 168 5.22 2.73 11.54
C GLU A 168 6.69 2.20 11.49
N GLY A 169 6.91 1.09 10.77
CA GLY A 169 8.24 0.48 10.67
C GLY A 169 8.69 -0.33 11.89
N ASN A 170 7.87 -0.43 12.95
CA ASN A 170 8.26 -1.08 14.20
C ASN A 170 7.98 -2.59 14.17
N TYR A 171 9.03 -3.38 14.20
CA TYR A 171 9.01 -4.83 14.37
C TYR A 171 9.51 -5.19 15.76
N GLY A 172 8.76 -6.06 16.45
CA GLY A 172 9.04 -6.45 17.82
C GLY A 172 8.50 -5.49 18.88
N LEU A 173 8.11 -6.06 20.01
CA LEU A 173 7.56 -5.33 21.15
C LEU A 173 8.53 -4.26 21.71
N PRO A 174 9.85 -4.52 21.81
CA PRO A 174 10.80 -3.51 22.31
C PRO A 174 10.82 -2.25 21.44
N SER A 175 10.85 -2.41 20.11
CA SER A 175 10.79 -1.29 19.18
C SER A 175 9.47 -0.53 19.30
N ALA A 176 8.36 -1.25 19.39
CA ALA A 176 7.05 -0.64 19.53
C ALA A 176 6.88 0.11 20.87
N ALA A 177 7.37 -0.47 21.97
CA ALA A 177 7.35 0.17 23.28
C ALA A 177 8.12 1.49 23.28
N LYS A 178 9.32 1.48 22.68
CA LYS A 178 10.13 2.68 22.53
C LYS A 178 9.47 3.72 21.63
N TYR A 179 8.92 3.29 20.49
CA TYR A 179 8.30 4.21 19.52
C TYR A 179 7.02 4.86 20.07
N TYR A 180 6.10 4.04 20.62
CA TYR A 180 4.79 4.55 21.02
C TYR A 180 4.78 5.18 22.40
N PHE A 181 5.69 4.78 23.30
CA PHE A 181 5.63 5.18 24.71
C PHE A 181 6.96 5.67 25.29
N ASP A 182 8.05 5.62 24.53
CA ASP A 182 9.43 5.96 24.96
C ASP A 182 9.87 5.14 26.19
N LYS A 183 9.47 3.87 26.27
CA LYS A 183 9.71 2.96 27.38
C LYS A 183 10.41 1.69 26.94
N ALA A 184 11.08 1.02 27.87
CA ALA A 184 11.45 -0.38 27.69
C ALA A 184 10.19 -1.29 27.79
N SER A 185 10.27 -2.51 27.24
CA SER A 185 9.12 -3.42 27.19
C SER A 185 8.58 -3.79 28.58
N ASP A 186 9.45 -3.95 29.55
CA ASP A 186 9.14 -4.32 30.93
C ASP A 186 8.54 -3.16 31.76
N GLU A 187 8.69 -1.92 31.30
CA GLU A 187 8.12 -0.71 31.90
C GLU A 187 6.70 -0.39 31.42
N LEU A 188 6.20 -1.14 30.44
CA LEU A 188 4.86 -0.92 29.90
C LEU A 188 3.78 -1.13 30.96
N THR A 189 2.85 -0.19 31.05
CA THR A 189 1.62 -0.35 31.86
C THR A 189 0.72 -1.42 31.24
N LEU A 190 -0.30 -1.84 31.95
CA LEU A 190 -1.31 -2.75 31.41
C LEU A 190 -2.07 -2.13 30.25
N ALA A 191 -2.37 -0.84 30.31
CA ALA A 191 -3.05 -0.09 29.25
C ALA A 191 -2.17 0.02 28.00
N GLU A 192 -0.90 0.34 28.14
CA GLU A 192 0.06 0.41 27.04
C GLU A 192 0.29 -0.95 26.39
N THR A 193 0.46 -2.00 27.20
CA THR A 193 0.56 -3.39 26.71
C THR A 193 -0.69 -3.79 25.90
N ALA A 194 -1.88 -3.49 26.42
CA ALA A 194 -3.14 -3.77 25.72
C ALA A 194 -3.31 -2.93 24.46
N THR A 195 -2.80 -1.70 24.44
CA THR A 195 -2.77 -0.86 23.23
C THR A 195 -1.94 -1.53 22.14
N LEU A 196 -0.72 -1.95 22.44
CA LEU A 196 0.15 -2.63 21.47
C LEU A 196 -0.46 -3.95 20.98
N ALA A 197 -1.05 -4.76 21.88
CA ALA A 197 -1.72 -5.98 21.47
C ALA A 197 -2.94 -5.71 20.57
N ALA A 198 -3.67 -4.63 20.79
CA ALA A 198 -4.83 -4.26 19.99
C ALA A 198 -4.49 -3.75 18.59
N ILE A 199 -3.27 -3.28 18.34
CA ILE A 199 -2.81 -2.78 17.04
C ILE A 199 -2.58 -3.92 16.03
N ILE A 200 -2.09 -5.08 16.47
CA ILE A 200 -1.59 -6.18 15.64
C ILE A 200 -2.54 -6.56 14.48
N PRO A 201 -3.86 -6.70 14.67
CA PRO A 201 -4.75 -7.13 13.58
C PRO A 201 -4.82 -6.16 12.40
N SER A 202 -4.52 -4.88 12.62
CA SER A 202 -4.56 -3.84 11.59
C SER A 202 -3.70 -2.63 11.96
N PRO A 203 -2.37 -2.73 11.94
CA PRO A 203 -1.46 -1.71 12.46
C PRO A 203 -1.60 -0.34 11.79
N SER A 204 -1.98 -0.31 10.50
CA SER A 204 -2.18 0.96 9.78
C SER A 204 -3.50 1.67 10.12
N LYS A 205 -4.53 0.93 10.56
CA LYS A 205 -5.86 1.48 10.88
C LYS A 205 -6.03 1.76 12.37
N ILE A 206 -5.52 0.85 13.22
CA ILE A 206 -5.63 0.93 14.69
C ILE A 206 -4.32 1.52 15.24
N ASN A 207 -3.90 2.63 14.67
CA ASN A 207 -2.66 3.29 15.04
C ASN A 207 -2.96 4.42 16.03
N PRO A 208 -2.44 4.40 17.28
CA PRO A 208 -2.70 5.45 18.27
C PRO A 208 -2.19 6.83 17.83
N ALA A 209 -1.12 6.90 17.02
CA ALA A 209 -0.62 8.15 16.47
C ALA A 209 -1.52 8.77 15.39
N LYS A 210 -2.38 7.97 14.73
CA LYS A 210 -3.24 8.42 13.62
C LYS A 210 -4.71 8.40 13.94
N ASN A 211 -5.13 7.49 14.83
CA ASN A 211 -6.53 7.28 15.19
C ASN A 211 -6.64 6.84 16.65
N ALA A 212 -6.37 7.80 17.55
CA ALA A 212 -6.35 7.58 18.99
C ALA A 212 -7.69 7.04 19.52
N GLU A 213 -8.82 7.53 19.03
CA GLU A 213 -10.16 7.07 19.46
C GLU A 213 -10.40 5.60 19.12
N LEU A 214 -10.06 5.17 17.89
CA LEU A 214 -10.20 3.79 17.48
C LEU A 214 -9.25 2.89 18.29
N ALA A 215 -8.02 3.31 18.50
CA ALA A 215 -7.03 2.60 19.31
C ALA A 215 -7.52 2.46 20.76
N LEU A 216 -8.06 3.53 21.37
CA LEU A 216 -8.64 3.53 22.68
C LEU A 216 -9.82 2.55 22.79
N SER A 217 -10.72 2.59 21.83
CA SER A 217 -11.88 1.68 21.78
C SER A 217 -11.45 0.21 21.70
N LYS A 218 -10.44 -0.10 20.86
CA LYS A 218 -9.92 -1.47 20.71
C LYS A 218 -9.17 -1.95 21.94
N ARG A 219 -8.33 -1.10 22.54
CA ARG A 219 -7.67 -1.35 23.81
C ARG A 219 -8.66 -1.70 24.91
N ASN A 220 -9.67 -0.84 25.10
CA ASN A 220 -10.66 -1.02 26.16
C ASN A 220 -11.51 -2.30 25.95
N GLY A 221 -11.83 -2.63 24.68
CA GLY A 221 -12.48 -3.89 24.33
C GLY A 221 -11.63 -5.12 24.67
N LEU A 222 -10.32 -5.05 24.43
CA LEU A 222 -9.38 -6.11 24.81
C LEU A 222 -9.26 -6.22 26.33
N LEU A 223 -9.05 -5.11 27.05
CA LEU A 223 -8.97 -5.08 28.52
C LEU A 223 -10.21 -5.68 29.17
N LYS A 224 -11.40 -5.35 28.66
CA LYS A 224 -12.66 -5.95 29.10
C LYS A 224 -12.65 -7.46 28.93
N THR A 225 -12.20 -7.95 27.77
CA THR A 225 -12.11 -9.39 27.50
C THR A 225 -11.14 -10.10 28.44
N VAL A 226 -9.99 -9.48 28.72
CA VAL A 226 -8.95 -10.01 29.62
C VAL A 226 -9.49 -10.08 31.07
N TYR A 227 -10.24 -9.05 31.52
CA TYR A 227 -10.88 -9.00 32.80
C TYR A 227 -12.02 -10.04 32.95
N GLU A 228 -12.97 -10.09 32.01
CA GLU A 228 -14.08 -11.04 32.01
C GLU A 228 -13.62 -12.50 32.07
N ARG A 229 -12.38 -12.77 31.70
CA ARG A 229 -11.74 -14.08 31.76
C ARG A 229 -10.88 -14.32 33.01
N GLY A 230 -10.91 -13.39 33.93
CA GLY A 230 -10.17 -13.49 35.19
C GLY A 230 -8.66 -13.50 35.04
N LYS A 231 -8.13 -12.87 33.98
CA LYS A 231 -6.68 -12.76 33.73
C LYS A 231 -6.05 -11.53 34.40
N ILE A 232 -6.88 -10.56 34.72
CA ILE A 232 -6.54 -9.35 35.50
C ILE A 232 -7.63 -9.13 36.55
N THR A 233 -7.29 -8.40 37.62
CA THR A 233 -8.25 -8.04 38.68
C THR A 233 -9.18 -6.91 38.22
N LYS A 234 -10.24 -6.67 39.00
CA LYS A 234 -11.15 -5.55 38.74
C LYS A 234 -10.45 -4.21 38.85
N GLU A 235 -9.61 -4.08 39.87
CA GLU A 235 -8.82 -2.87 40.14
C GLU A 235 -7.85 -2.57 39.01
N GLU A 236 -7.13 -3.59 38.53
CA GLU A 236 -6.23 -3.45 37.36
C GLU A 236 -7.00 -3.02 36.10
N TYR A 237 -8.18 -3.60 35.86
CA TYR A 237 -9.04 -3.23 34.75
C TYR A 237 -9.52 -1.79 34.85
N GLU A 238 -10.08 -1.39 36.00
CA GLU A 238 -10.60 -0.03 36.24
C GLU A 238 -9.51 1.05 36.16
N GLN A 239 -8.30 0.73 36.59
CA GLN A 239 -7.16 1.61 36.44
C GLN A 239 -6.74 1.74 34.95
N ALA A 240 -6.59 0.62 34.24
CA ALA A 240 -6.11 0.60 32.87
C ALA A 240 -7.05 1.30 31.87
N ILE A 241 -8.38 1.21 32.07
CA ILE A 241 -9.34 1.88 31.17
C ILE A 241 -9.37 3.41 31.35
N LYS A 242 -8.97 3.91 32.53
CA LYS A 242 -8.89 5.35 32.82
C LYS A 242 -7.62 5.99 32.27
N GLU A 243 -6.60 5.18 32.00
CA GLU A 243 -5.34 5.67 31.47
C GLU A 243 -5.54 6.21 30.04
N PRO A 244 -5.22 7.49 29.76
CA PRO A 244 -5.36 8.04 28.41
C PRO A 244 -4.38 7.35 27.45
N ILE A 245 -4.67 7.38 26.17
CA ILE A 245 -3.63 7.19 25.17
C ILE A 245 -2.96 8.56 25.04
N ASN A 246 -1.77 8.68 25.61
CA ASN A 246 -0.96 9.90 25.49
C ASN A 246 -0.65 10.13 24.01
N GLU A 247 -0.52 11.40 23.62
CA GLU A 247 0.04 11.72 22.32
C GLU A 247 1.37 10.99 22.18
N VAL A 248 1.58 10.35 21.04
CA VAL A 248 2.83 9.66 20.72
C VAL A 248 3.91 10.73 20.65
N THR A 249 4.62 10.92 21.76
CA THR A 249 5.55 12.03 21.94
C THR A 249 6.87 11.85 21.20
N HIS A 250 7.20 10.61 20.81
CA HIS A 250 8.48 10.25 20.22
C HIS A 250 8.29 9.35 19.02
N GLY A 251 8.27 9.95 17.92
CA GLY A 251 8.20 9.37 16.63
C GLY A 251 7.60 10.38 15.68
N LYS A 252 8.15 11.60 15.64
CA LYS A 252 8.31 12.17 14.31
C LYS A 252 9.07 11.11 13.59
N SER A 253 8.32 10.29 12.84
CA SER A 253 8.88 9.28 11.96
C SER A 253 10.07 9.97 11.28
N THR A 254 11.26 9.45 11.47
CA THR A 254 12.42 9.86 10.66
C THR A 254 12.17 9.45 9.20
N GLU A 255 11.03 8.80 8.94
CA GLU A 255 10.55 8.44 7.64
C GLU A 255 10.03 9.68 6.92
N THR A 256 10.87 10.22 6.05
CA THR A 256 10.42 11.22 5.08
C THR A 256 9.25 10.67 4.27
N PRO A 257 8.36 11.52 3.71
CA PRO A 257 7.29 11.04 2.81
C PRO A 257 7.80 10.12 1.72
N TYR A 258 9.00 10.36 1.18
CA TYR A 258 9.65 9.50 0.20
C TYR A 258 9.93 8.10 0.75
N LEU A 259 10.57 8.01 1.91
CA LEU A 259 10.91 6.72 2.53
C LEU A 259 9.64 5.93 2.88
N LYS A 260 8.60 6.61 3.36
CA LYS A 260 7.32 6.00 3.66
C LYS A 260 6.65 5.41 2.41
N ALA A 261 6.64 6.15 1.30
CA ALA A 261 6.11 5.67 0.03
C ALA A 261 6.95 4.49 -0.51
N THR A 262 8.28 4.54 -0.33
CA THR A 262 9.18 3.42 -0.65
C THR A 262 8.84 2.16 0.15
N LEU A 263 8.62 2.28 1.45
CA LEU A 263 8.22 1.15 2.31
C LEU A 263 6.86 0.58 1.92
N ASN A 264 5.89 1.43 1.54
CA ASN A 264 4.60 0.98 1.02
C ASN A 264 4.77 0.19 -0.27
N GLU A 265 5.62 0.64 -1.20
CA GLU A 265 5.91 -0.09 -2.44
C GLU A 265 6.55 -1.45 -2.14
N ILE A 266 7.52 -1.50 -1.21
CA ILE A 266 8.15 -2.75 -0.79
C ILE A 266 7.14 -3.72 -0.18
N ALA A 267 6.17 -3.22 0.59
CA ALA A 267 5.12 -4.03 1.19
C ALA A 267 4.16 -4.67 0.15
N GLU A 268 4.09 -4.11 -1.06
CA GLU A 268 3.34 -4.68 -2.20
C GLU A 268 4.12 -5.77 -2.93
N LEU A 269 5.44 -5.87 -2.72
CA LEU A 269 6.28 -6.90 -3.32
C LEU A 269 6.04 -8.27 -2.65
N ASP A 270 6.16 -9.34 -3.41
CA ASP A 270 6.05 -10.71 -2.90
C ASP A 270 7.35 -11.16 -2.20
N ILE A 271 7.81 -10.33 -1.25
CA ILE A 271 8.99 -10.59 -0.43
C ILE A 271 8.54 -10.71 1.02
N SER A 272 9.01 -11.74 1.72
CA SER A 272 8.75 -11.88 3.16
C SER A 272 9.24 -10.64 3.90
N PRO A 273 8.46 -10.04 4.82
CA PRO A 273 8.93 -8.94 5.65
C PRO A 273 10.22 -9.27 6.41
N TYR A 274 10.41 -10.55 6.72
CA TYR A 274 11.65 -11.00 7.34
C TYR A 274 12.83 -11.02 6.37
N ALA A 275 12.64 -11.44 5.13
CA ALA A 275 13.70 -11.41 4.12
C ALA A 275 14.17 -9.98 3.78
N LEU A 276 13.34 -8.98 4.12
CA LEU A 276 13.70 -7.56 3.99
C LEU A 276 14.60 -7.05 5.12
N LYS A 277 14.70 -7.80 6.23
CA LYS A 277 15.63 -7.47 7.30
C LYS A 277 17.05 -7.60 6.79
N ARG A 278 17.94 -6.65 7.16
CA ARG A 278 19.35 -6.58 6.74
C ARG A 278 19.58 -6.40 5.24
N CYS A 279 18.52 -6.09 4.48
CA CYS A 279 18.67 -5.84 3.07
C CYS A 279 19.30 -4.47 2.80
N LYS A 280 19.88 -4.38 1.63
CA LYS A 280 20.26 -3.13 0.98
C LYS A 280 19.16 -2.80 -0.03
N VAL A 281 18.46 -1.71 0.19
CA VAL A 281 17.40 -1.20 -0.70
C VAL A 281 17.96 -0.03 -1.48
N TYR A 282 18.20 -0.23 -2.74
CA TYR A 282 18.65 0.81 -3.66
C TYR A 282 17.43 1.50 -4.25
N THR A 283 17.32 2.82 -4.04
CA THR A 283 16.21 3.64 -4.50
C THR A 283 16.65 4.53 -5.69
N TYR A 284 15.70 5.28 -6.23
CA TYR A 284 15.97 6.34 -7.21
C TYR A 284 16.06 7.73 -6.57
N PHE A 285 16.05 7.84 -5.24
CA PHE A 285 16.08 9.11 -4.51
C PHE A 285 17.18 10.05 -4.98
N ASP A 286 16.81 11.31 -5.16
CA ASP A 286 17.73 12.41 -5.47
C ASP A 286 17.48 13.55 -4.47
N GLU A 287 18.52 13.89 -3.70
CA GLU A 287 18.40 14.88 -2.64
C GLU A 287 18.04 16.26 -3.16
N SER A 288 18.57 16.65 -4.31
CA SER A 288 18.29 17.97 -4.89
C SER A 288 16.86 18.09 -5.39
N ALA A 289 16.34 17.02 -6.03
CA ALA A 289 14.95 16.94 -6.46
C ALA A 289 14.00 16.92 -5.25
N GLN A 290 14.37 16.21 -4.17
CA GLN A 290 13.56 16.15 -2.96
C GLN A 290 13.47 17.52 -2.27
N LYS A 291 14.59 18.25 -2.13
CA LYS A 291 14.59 19.62 -1.60
C LYS A 291 13.70 20.56 -2.41
N ALA A 292 13.71 20.42 -3.74
CA ALA A 292 12.82 21.20 -4.60
C ALA A 292 11.33 20.83 -4.40
N ALA A 293 11.04 19.54 -4.22
CA ALA A 293 9.67 19.07 -3.94
C ALA A 293 9.15 19.56 -2.56
N GLU A 294 10.02 19.74 -1.59
CA GLU A 294 9.67 20.21 -0.25
C GLU A 294 9.57 21.73 -0.14
N TYR A 295 10.16 22.49 -1.06
CA TYR A 295 10.26 23.95 -0.97
C TYR A 295 8.91 24.67 -0.85
N ASN A 296 7.86 24.14 -1.44
CA ASN A 296 6.52 24.71 -1.40
C ASN A 296 5.62 24.14 -0.26
N ALA A 297 6.14 23.26 0.58
CA ALA A 297 5.41 22.63 1.67
C ALA A 297 5.00 23.58 2.82
N LEU A 298 5.41 24.84 2.75
CA LEU A 298 5.13 25.88 3.78
C LEU A 298 3.82 26.64 3.52
N ASN A 299 3.02 26.24 2.53
CA ASN A 299 1.74 26.87 2.22
C ASN A 299 0.58 26.15 2.93
N ASP A 300 -0.46 26.89 3.29
CA ASP A 300 -1.65 26.41 4.04
C ASP A 300 -2.55 25.39 3.29
N TYR A 301 -2.13 24.86 2.17
CA TYR A 301 -2.90 23.92 1.33
C TYR A 301 -2.27 22.53 1.35
N ALA A 302 -3.12 21.50 1.34
CA ALA A 302 -2.68 20.13 1.12
C ALA A 302 -1.89 20.00 -0.19
N TYR A 303 -0.68 19.50 -0.11
CA TYR A 303 0.30 19.54 -1.18
C TYR A 303 0.91 18.16 -1.44
N GLN A 304 0.98 17.77 -2.72
CA GLN A 304 1.73 16.61 -3.18
C GLN A 304 2.64 17.02 -4.33
N ALA A 305 3.90 16.58 -4.28
CA ALA A 305 4.86 16.75 -5.35
C ALA A 305 5.60 15.45 -5.62
N MET A 306 5.87 15.17 -6.90
CA MET A 306 6.62 14.01 -7.34
C MET A 306 7.51 14.38 -8.51
N ALA A 307 8.75 13.91 -8.49
CA ALA A 307 9.67 13.99 -9.62
C ALA A 307 10.04 12.57 -10.08
N VAL A 308 10.06 12.37 -11.39
CA VAL A 308 10.36 11.10 -12.04
C VAL A 308 11.44 11.29 -13.09
N ASP A 309 12.42 10.43 -13.10
CA ASP A 309 13.42 10.35 -14.17
C ASP A 309 12.80 9.66 -15.39
N ASN A 310 12.67 10.36 -16.50
CA ASN A 310 11.99 9.85 -17.70
C ASN A 310 12.68 8.64 -18.34
N LYS A 311 13.99 8.43 -18.15
CA LYS A 311 14.72 7.30 -18.72
C LYS A 311 14.50 6.01 -17.94
N THR A 312 14.60 6.13 -16.62
CA THR A 312 14.51 4.97 -15.70
C THR A 312 13.11 4.74 -15.18
N LEU A 313 12.20 5.74 -15.29
CA LEU A 313 10.90 5.79 -14.64
C LEU A 313 11.00 5.67 -13.10
N GLY A 314 12.20 5.96 -12.57
CA GLY A 314 12.47 6.02 -11.15
C GLY A 314 11.92 7.29 -10.53
N ILE A 315 11.24 7.17 -9.40
CA ILE A 315 10.74 8.31 -8.63
C ILE A 315 11.93 8.87 -7.85
N THR A 316 12.37 10.06 -8.23
CA THR A 316 13.56 10.72 -7.65
C THR A 316 13.22 11.58 -6.44
N ALA A 317 11.99 12.07 -6.35
CA ALA A 317 11.48 12.83 -5.22
C ALA A 317 9.99 12.58 -5.00
N PHE A 318 9.58 12.60 -3.75
CA PHE A 318 8.16 12.58 -3.37
C PHE A 318 7.96 13.32 -2.06
N TYR A 319 7.05 14.27 -2.06
CA TYR A 319 6.56 14.94 -0.87
C TYR A 319 5.03 14.86 -0.81
N SER A 320 4.49 14.69 0.38
CA SER A 320 3.06 14.79 0.65
C SER A 320 2.82 15.06 2.14
N ASP A 321 2.03 16.05 2.44
CA ASP A 321 1.52 16.33 3.79
C ASP A 321 0.19 15.63 4.09
N CYS A 322 -0.47 15.10 3.06
CA CYS A 322 -1.76 14.42 3.16
C CYS A 322 -1.71 12.91 2.87
N GLY A 323 -0.50 12.33 2.69
CA GLY A 323 -0.28 10.93 2.31
C GLY A 323 -0.58 10.65 0.82
N GLU A 324 -0.48 9.40 0.41
CA GLU A 324 -0.79 8.95 -0.96
C GLU A 324 -2.31 8.91 -1.20
N LYS A 325 -2.93 10.06 -1.38
CA LYS A 325 -4.35 10.16 -1.72
C LYS A 325 -4.54 10.26 -3.23
N THR A 326 -5.70 9.80 -3.69
CA THR A 326 -6.19 10.13 -5.03
C THR A 326 -6.60 11.59 -5.05
N VAL A 327 -6.31 12.26 -6.17
CA VAL A 327 -6.67 13.65 -6.43
C VAL A 327 -7.54 13.72 -7.68
N ASP A 328 -8.37 14.74 -7.77
CA ASP A 328 -9.05 15.05 -9.01
C ASP A 328 -8.03 15.66 -9.99
N PRO A 329 -7.76 15.03 -11.12
CA PRO A 329 -6.73 15.51 -12.04
C PRO A 329 -7.15 16.73 -12.85
N ALA A 330 -8.44 17.06 -12.88
CA ALA A 330 -8.99 18.14 -13.69
C ALA A 330 -8.43 18.13 -15.13
N SER A 331 -8.06 19.28 -15.68
CA SER A 331 -7.56 19.41 -17.06
C SER A 331 -6.24 18.69 -17.36
N THR A 332 -5.54 18.17 -16.35
CA THR A 332 -4.30 17.42 -16.59
C THR A 332 -4.53 16.07 -17.30
N VAL A 333 -5.76 15.61 -17.41
CA VAL A 333 -6.10 14.41 -18.19
C VAL A 333 -6.10 14.67 -19.70
N LYS A 334 -6.33 15.90 -20.14
CA LYS A 334 -6.53 16.25 -21.55
C LYS A 334 -5.46 15.69 -22.49
N PRO A 335 -4.16 15.82 -22.19
CA PRO A 335 -3.12 15.32 -23.08
C PRO A 335 -3.24 13.83 -23.38
N PHE A 336 -3.40 13.00 -22.36
CA PHE A 336 -3.35 11.53 -22.51
C PHE A 336 -4.73 10.88 -22.70
N LEU A 337 -5.82 11.54 -22.28
CA LEU A 337 -7.18 10.99 -22.39
C LEU A 337 -7.92 11.51 -23.62
N VAL A 338 -7.61 12.73 -24.09
CA VAL A 338 -8.37 13.38 -25.16
C VAL A 338 -7.51 13.57 -26.43
N TYR A 339 -6.42 14.32 -26.32
CA TYR A 339 -5.65 14.73 -27.52
C TYR A 339 -4.79 13.60 -28.09
N ALA A 340 -4.09 12.83 -27.25
CA ALA A 340 -3.24 11.74 -27.74
C ALA A 340 -4.04 10.61 -28.40
N PRO A 341 -5.17 10.12 -27.85
CA PRO A 341 -6.04 9.18 -28.55
C PRO A 341 -6.53 9.71 -29.91
N ALA A 342 -7.00 10.95 -29.96
CA ALA A 342 -7.51 11.56 -31.20
C ALA A 342 -6.45 11.67 -32.29
N ILE A 343 -5.21 12.03 -31.92
CA ILE A 343 -4.07 12.08 -32.86
C ILE A 343 -3.67 10.65 -33.28
N SER A 344 -3.58 9.72 -32.33
CA SER A 344 -3.21 8.33 -32.58
C SER A 344 -4.17 7.62 -33.54
N LEU A 345 -5.44 7.95 -33.48
CA LEU A 345 -6.50 7.42 -34.35
C LEU A 345 -6.67 8.20 -35.65
N GLY A 346 -5.90 9.27 -35.86
CA GLY A 346 -5.98 10.11 -37.06
C GLY A 346 -7.24 10.98 -37.13
N VAL A 347 -7.97 11.16 -36.03
CA VAL A 347 -9.18 12.01 -35.95
C VAL A 347 -8.79 13.47 -36.18
N ILE A 348 -7.67 13.90 -35.62
CA ILE A 348 -7.15 15.27 -35.77
C ILE A 348 -5.65 15.32 -36.06
N THR A 349 -5.21 16.49 -36.45
CA THR A 349 -3.81 16.95 -36.47
C THR A 349 -3.65 18.13 -35.52
N PRO A 350 -2.43 18.59 -35.20
CA PRO A 350 -2.21 19.77 -34.36
C PRO A 350 -2.85 21.06 -34.91
N TYR A 351 -3.10 21.12 -36.21
CA TYR A 351 -3.66 22.28 -36.94
C TYR A 351 -5.18 22.18 -37.15
N THR A 352 -5.81 21.04 -36.79
CA THR A 352 -7.24 20.87 -36.92
C THR A 352 -7.95 21.95 -36.10
N LEU A 353 -8.96 22.61 -36.71
CA LEU A 353 -9.72 23.66 -36.06
C LEU A 353 -10.87 23.05 -35.29
N LEU A 354 -10.88 23.29 -33.98
CA LEU A 354 -11.90 22.89 -33.03
C LEU A 354 -12.79 24.09 -32.69
N ASP A 355 -14.07 23.86 -32.40
CA ASP A 355 -14.99 24.91 -32.01
C ASP A 355 -14.76 25.26 -30.51
N ASN A 356 -14.65 26.56 -30.23
CA ASN A 356 -14.50 27.07 -28.87
C ASN A 356 -15.65 27.99 -28.45
N ASP A 357 -16.75 28.00 -29.16
CA ASP A 357 -17.95 28.74 -28.78
C ASP A 357 -18.81 27.93 -27.80
N LYS A 358 -19.75 28.60 -27.13
CA LYS A 358 -20.70 27.92 -26.25
C LYS A 358 -21.50 26.89 -27.01
N ARG A 359 -21.47 25.65 -26.54
CA ARG A 359 -22.16 24.53 -27.18
C ARG A 359 -22.74 23.58 -26.13
N ASP A 360 -23.91 23.03 -26.45
CA ASP A 360 -24.51 21.92 -25.74
C ASP A 360 -24.22 20.60 -26.44
N PHE A 361 -23.75 19.63 -25.66
CA PHE A 361 -23.40 18.26 -26.10
C PHE A 361 -24.47 17.31 -25.52
N SER A 362 -25.65 17.29 -26.11
CA SER A 362 -26.75 16.42 -25.68
C SER A 362 -27.14 16.56 -24.21
N GLY A 363 -27.20 17.79 -23.72
CA GLY A 363 -27.56 18.11 -22.33
C GLY A 363 -26.31 18.36 -21.43
N TYR A 364 -25.12 18.28 -21.97
CA TYR A 364 -23.90 18.67 -21.27
C TYR A 364 -23.28 19.93 -21.88
N SER A 365 -23.27 21.03 -21.14
CA SER A 365 -22.78 22.34 -21.60
C SER A 365 -21.54 22.75 -20.80
N PRO A 366 -20.30 22.38 -21.25
CA PRO A 366 -19.08 22.77 -20.57
C PRO A 366 -18.81 24.27 -20.68
N SER A 367 -18.29 24.87 -19.60
CA SER A 367 -17.86 26.26 -19.60
C SER A 367 -16.34 26.35 -19.66
N ASN A 368 -15.80 27.26 -20.46
CA ASN A 368 -14.39 27.60 -20.43
C ASN A 368 -14.04 28.43 -19.19
N PHE A 369 -12.80 28.33 -18.73
CA PHE A 369 -12.29 29.15 -17.65
C PHE A 369 -12.47 30.66 -17.98
N ASN A 370 -12.98 31.42 -17.04
CA ASN A 370 -13.32 32.85 -17.19
C ASN A 370 -14.32 33.14 -18.33
N ASN A 371 -15.08 32.16 -18.82
CA ASN A 371 -16.03 32.31 -19.91
C ASN A 371 -15.40 32.89 -21.20
N VAL A 372 -14.15 32.53 -21.49
CA VAL A 372 -13.46 32.95 -22.72
C VAL A 372 -13.86 32.05 -23.89
N TYR A 373 -14.47 32.63 -24.89
CA TYR A 373 -14.88 31.98 -26.13
C TYR A 373 -14.35 32.80 -27.31
N CYS A 374 -13.79 32.17 -28.33
CA CYS A 374 -13.09 32.88 -29.42
C CYS A 374 -13.26 32.21 -30.79
N GLY A 375 -14.38 31.51 -30.99
CA GLY A 375 -14.63 30.81 -32.24
C GLY A 375 -13.70 29.63 -32.45
N ARG A 376 -13.28 29.40 -33.68
CA ARG A 376 -12.43 28.24 -34.02
C ARG A 376 -10.97 28.48 -33.65
N VAL A 377 -10.39 27.50 -33.01
CA VAL A 377 -8.97 27.49 -32.58
C VAL A 377 -8.28 26.20 -33.01
N SER A 378 -6.97 26.23 -33.25
CA SER A 378 -6.23 25.00 -33.54
C SER A 378 -6.22 24.07 -32.35
N ALA A 379 -6.11 22.75 -32.57
CA ALA A 379 -5.98 21.76 -31.52
C ALA A 379 -4.78 22.07 -30.59
N THR A 380 -3.67 22.56 -31.14
CA THR A 380 -2.51 23.01 -30.37
C THR A 380 -2.88 24.16 -29.43
N GLU A 381 -3.55 25.20 -29.92
CA GLU A 381 -3.96 26.32 -29.09
C GLU A 381 -5.01 25.91 -28.04
N ALA A 382 -5.96 25.07 -28.42
CA ALA A 382 -6.98 24.56 -27.52
C ALA A 382 -6.37 23.81 -26.33
N LEU A 383 -5.36 22.96 -26.57
CA LEU A 383 -4.62 22.28 -25.51
C LEU A 383 -3.80 23.28 -24.70
N ALA A 384 -3.02 24.16 -25.34
CA ALA A 384 -2.13 25.12 -24.68
C ALA A 384 -2.91 26.10 -23.76
N LYS A 385 -4.11 26.50 -24.13
CA LYS A 385 -5.01 27.35 -23.34
C LYS A 385 -5.95 26.56 -22.43
N SER A 386 -5.90 25.23 -22.54
CA SER A 386 -6.74 24.32 -21.75
C SER A 386 -8.25 24.59 -21.89
N TYR A 387 -8.72 24.95 -23.09
CA TYR A 387 -10.15 25.17 -23.35
C TYR A 387 -10.96 23.90 -23.13
N ASN A 388 -12.14 24.04 -22.53
CA ASN A 388 -13.00 22.93 -22.16
C ASN A 388 -13.90 22.48 -23.31
N VAL A 389 -14.51 23.45 -24.02
CA VAL A 389 -15.42 23.13 -25.13
C VAL A 389 -14.71 22.31 -26.21
N PRO A 390 -13.53 22.71 -26.73
CA PRO A 390 -12.78 21.90 -27.71
C PRO A 390 -12.38 20.50 -27.17
N ALA A 391 -12.07 20.39 -25.88
CA ALA A 391 -11.69 19.08 -25.31
C ALA A 391 -12.90 18.12 -25.27
N VAL A 392 -14.09 18.62 -24.95
CA VAL A 392 -15.33 17.83 -24.96
C VAL A 392 -15.73 17.47 -26.38
N GLU A 393 -15.66 18.41 -27.33
CA GLU A 393 -15.90 18.16 -28.76
C GLU A 393 -14.98 17.06 -29.28
N LEU A 394 -13.71 17.13 -28.93
CA LEU A 394 -12.72 16.16 -29.37
C LEU A 394 -12.95 14.76 -28.78
N LEU A 395 -13.36 14.67 -27.52
CA LEU A 395 -13.74 13.40 -26.91
C LEU A 395 -14.98 12.81 -27.59
N GLU A 396 -15.98 13.66 -27.94
CA GLU A 396 -17.16 13.23 -28.70
C GLU A 396 -16.77 12.64 -30.07
N TRP A 397 -15.86 13.30 -30.80
CA TRP A 397 -15.38 12.82 -32.10
C TRP A 397 -14.55 11.54 -32.02
N THR A 398 -13.72 11.41 -30.97
CA THR A 398 -12.84 10.28 -30.78
C THR A 398 -13.60 9.04 -30.30
N GLY A 399 -14.64 9.25 -29.49
CA GLY A 399 -15.36 8.21 -28.76
C GLY A 399 -14.83 8.04 -27.33
N VAL A 400 -15.78 7.91 -26.41
CA VAL A 400 -15.46 7.76 -24.97
C VAL A 400 -14.72 6.45 -24.70
N GLU A 401 -15.20 5.34 -25.27
CA GLU A 401 -14.62 4.01 -25.03
C GLU A 401 -13.20 3.88 -25.66
N GLU A 402 -13.00 4.45 -26.83
CA GLU A 402 -11.69 4.50 -27.48
C GLU A 402 -10.69 5.26 -26.59
N SER A 403 -11.06 6.44 -26.11
CA SER A 403 -10.22 7.25 -25.23
C SER A 403 -9.92 6.54 -23.91
N LYS A 404 -10.92 5.89 -23.30
CA LYS A 404 -10.75 5.08 -22.06
C LYS A 404 -9.77 3.94 -22.28
N SER A 405 -9.81 3.26 -23.43
CA SER A 405 -8.89 2.15 -23.71
C SER A 405 -7.43 2.57 -23.71
N PHE A 406 -7.10 3.79 -24.15
CA PHE A 406 -5.74 4.34 -24.04
C PHE A 406 -5.36 4.66 -22.59
N ALA A 407 -6.28 5.24 -21.80
CA ALA A 407 -6.04 5.54 -20.40
C ALA A 407 -5.80 4.27 -19.58
N GLU A 408 -6.56 3.20 -19.84
CA GLU A 408 -6.37 1.90 -19.18
C GLU A 408 -5.00 1.28 -19.47
N LYS A 409 -4.51 1.40 -20.71
CA LYS A 409 -3.15 0.98 -21.08
C LYS A 409 -2.07 1.79 -20.35
N LEU A 410 -2.39 3.02 -19.93
CA LEU A 410 -1.56 3.87 -19.07
C LEU A 410 -1.76 3.61 -17.58
N GLY A 411 -2.45 2.54 -17.19
CA GLY A 411 -2.74 2.20 -15.81
C GLY A 411 -3.70 3.16 -15.09
N VAL A 412 -4.46 3.97 -15.86
CA VAL A 412 -5.44 4.94 -15.33
C VAL A 412 -6.85 4.39 -15.54
N LYS A 413 -7.51 4.06 -14.46
CA LYS A 413 -8.90 3.60 -14.50
C LYS A 413 -9.85 4.80 -14.59
N ILE A 414 -10.69 4.84 -15.61
CA ILE A 414 -11.70 5.88 -15.82
C ILE A 414 -13.04 5.37 -15.33
N ASN A 415 -13.63 6.09 -14.39
CA ASN A 415 -14.99 5.82 -13.92
C ASN A 415 -15.99 6.74 -14.66
N GLY A 416 -17.03 6.15 -15.23
CA GLY A 416 -18.07 6.85 -15.98
C GLY A 416 -17.87 6.83 -17.50
N ASP A 417 -18.99 7.11 -18.22
CA ASP A 417 -19.10 7.03 -19.69
C ASP A 417 -19.66 8.35 -20.25
N HIS A 418 -19.43 9.45 -19.57
CA HIS A 418 -19.96 10.77 -19.90
C HIS A 418 -18.85 11.72 -20.37
N LEU A 419 -19.21 12.70 -21.18
CA LEU A 419 -18.26 13.62 -21.79
C LEU A 419 -17.44 14.47 -20.81
N SER A 420 -17.90 14.62 -19.55
CA SER A 420 -17.16 15.39 -18.54
C SER A 420 -15.83 14.71 -18.11
N ILE A 421 -15.61 13.44 -18.50
CA ILE A 421 -14.29 12.80 -18.29
C ILE A 421 -13.17 13.54 -19.04
N ALA A 422 -13.50 14.21 -20.15
CA ALA A 422 -12.54 15.08 -20.86
C ALA A 422 -11.96 16.19 -19.98
N LEU A 423 -12.64 16.55 -18.91
CA LEU A 423 -12.29 17.62 -17.98
C LEU A 423 -11.79 17.10 -16.63
N GLY A 424 -11.59 15.78 -16.51
CA GLY A 424 -11.04 15.14 -15.33
C GLY A 424 -12.03 14.48 -14.38
N SER A 425 -13.34 14.47 -14.69
CA SER A 425 -14.35 13.77 -13.89
C SER A 425 -14.22 12.24 -14.01
N ILE A 426 -13.11 11.68 -13.52
CA ILE A 426 -12.72 10.28 -13.72
C ILE A 426 -12.71 9.44 -12.43
N GLY A 427 -13.10 10.02 -11.28
CA GLY A 427 -13.11 9.34 -9.99
C GLY A 427 -11.79 9.39 -9.21
N GLY A 428 -10.87 10.23 -9.65
CA GLY A 428 -9.57 10.48 -9.00
C GLY A 428 -8.43 9.59 -9.51
N ILE A 429 -7.22 10.10 -9.39
CA ILE A 429 -5.97 9.48 -9.83
C ILE A 429 -4.88 9.66 -8.77
N LYS A 430 -3.98 8.69 -8.62
CA LYS A 430 -2.77 8.88 -7.81
C LYS A 430 -1.73 9.67 -8.60
N ILE A 431 -1.00 10.57 -7.94
CA ILE A 431 0.07 11.36 -8.58
C ILE A 431 1.09 10.48 -9.31
N LYS A 432 1.41 9.30 -8.77
CA LYS A 432 2.29 8.29 -9.40
C LYS A 432 1.77 7.84 -10.78
N GLN A 433 0.46 7.63 -10.91
CA GLN A 433 -0.17 7.23 -12.18
C GLN A 433 -0.16 8.38 -13.19
N LEU A 434 -0.44 9.60 -12.72
CA LEU A 434 -0.38 10.80 -13.54
C LEU A 434 1.03 11.02 -14.11
N CYS A 435 2.06 10.96 -13.25
CA CYS A 435 3.45 11.06 -13.67
C CYS A 435 3.83 9.98 -14.70
N ALA A 436 3.40 8.73 -14.49
CA ALA A 436 3.68 7.64 -15.42
C ALA A 436 2.99 7.85 -16.80
N ALA A 437 1.76 8.37 -16.80
CA ALA A 437 1.06 8.71 -18.04
C ALA A 437 1.80 9.80 -18.84
N TYR A 438 2.24 10.87 -18.18
CA TYR A 438 3.04 11.93 -18.84
C TYR A 438 4.43 11.43 -19.27
N ALA A 439 5.10 10.61 -18.46
CA ALA A 439 6.40 10.03 -18.81
C ALA A 439 6.32 9.16 -20.08
N SER A 440 5.15 8.63 -20.44
CA SER A 440 4.98 7.88 -21.69
C SER A 440 5.26 8.74 -22.93
N PHE A 441 4.92 10.04 -22.91
CA PHE A 441 5.23 10.95 -24.01
C PHE A 441 6.74 11.18 -24.14
N ALA A 442 7.44 11.41 -23.01
CA ALA A 442 8.90 11.53 -22.99
C ALA A 442 9.61 10.24 -23.42
N ASN A 443 8.97 9.08 -23.26
CA ASN A 443 9.44 7.77 -23.70
C ASN A 443 8.88 7.36 -25.08
N LEU A 444 8.54 8.33 -25.94
CA LEU A 444 8.08 8.08 -27.31
C LEU A 444 6.90 7.11 -27.38
N GLY A 445 5.96 7.22 -26.45
CA GLY A 445 4.72 6.45 -26.38
C GLY A 445 4.83 5.12 -25.61
N GLU A 446 5.97 4.83 -25.01
CA GLU A 446 6.15 3.65 -24.16
C GLU A 446 5.85 3.98 -22.70
N TYR A 447 5.00 3.17 -22.10
CA TYR A 447 4.56 3.25 -20.72
C TYR A 447 5.15 2.14 -19.87
N ALA A 448 5.56 2.46 -18.65
CA ALA A 448 5.71 1.55 -17.53
C ALA A 448 5.39 2.29 -16.22
N GLN A 449 5.18 1.55 -15.15
CA GLN A 449 4.92 2.15 -13.85
C GLN A 449 6.17 2.82 -13.28
N CYS A 450 5.99 3.99 -12.68
CA CYS A 450 7.07 4.61 -11.91
C CYS A 450 7.33 3.85 -10.60
N LYS A 451 8.59 3.72 -10.21
CA LYS A 451 9.01 2.96 -9.02
C LYS A 451 9.92 3.77 -8.12
N PHE A 452 9.77 3.57 -6.80
CA PHE A 452 10.72 4.08 -5.80
C PHE A 452 11.96 3.20 -5.70
N VAL A 453 11.77 1.87 -5.80
CA VAL A 453 12.82 0.87 -5.59
C VAL A 453 13.45 0.45 -6.91
N ARG A 454 14.79 0.57 -6.98
CA ARG A 454 15.61 0.10 -8.08
C ARG A 454 15.97 -1.38 -7.93
N GLN A 455 16.41 -1.75 -6.71
CA GLN A 455 16.87 -3.10 -6.40
C GLN A 455 16.84 -3.35 -4.89
N ILE A 456 16.60 -4.60 -4.50
CA ILE A 456 16.75 -5.07 -3.13
C ILE A 456 17.71 -6.26 -3.14
N VAL A 457 18.73 -6.20 -2.28
CA VAL A 457 19.76 -7.24 -2.16
C VAL A 457 19.83 -7.65 -0.70
N ASP A 458 19.87 -8.95 -0.42
CA ASP A 458 20.03 -9.47 0.94
C ASP A 458 21.47 -9.32 1.47
N GLU A 459 21.69 -9.73 2.72
CA GLU A 459 23.01 -9.68 3.37
C GLU A 459 24.07 -10.50 2.66
N ASN A 460 23.68 -11.54 1.90
CA ASN A 460 24.57 -12.43 1.16
C ASN A 460 24.87 -11.95 -0.27
N GLY A 461 24.29 -10.81 -0.68
CA GLY A 461 24.44 -10.27 -2.02
C GLY A 461 23.45 -10.86 -3.04
N VAL A 462 22.46 -11.64 -2.59
CA VAL A 462 21.41 -12.19 -3.48
C VAL A 462 20.39 -11.13 -3.78
N THR A 463 20.07 -10.93 -5.06
CA THR A 463 19.05 -10.00 -5.49
C THR A 463 17.66 -10.57 -5.23
N LEU A 464 16.93 -9.97 -4.29
CA LEU A 464 15.53 -10.33 -3.98
C LEU A 464 14.53 -9.64 -4.91
N TYR A 465 14.87 -8.44 -5.37
CA TYR A 465 14.06 -7.67 -6.30
C TYR A 465 14.96 -6.80 -7.17
N LYS A 466 14.60 -6.69 -8.44
CA LYS A 466 15.19 -5.73 -9.37
C LYS A 466 14.08 -5.17 -10.25
N ASN A 467 14.02 -3.86 -10.36
CA ASN A 467 13.08 -3.20 -11.27
C ASN A 467 13.46 -3.52 -12.72
N ASN A 468 12.72 -4.42 -13.34
CA ASN A 468 12.86 -4.85 -14.73
C ASN A 468 11.52 -4.67 -15.47
N GLU A 469 10.74 -3.65 -15.12
CA GLU A 469 9.45 -3.44 -15.76
C GLU A 469 9.60 -3.29 -17.27
N GLN A 470 8.88 -4.14 -18.00
CA GLN A 470 8.80 -4.05 -19.43
C GLN A 470 7.92 -2.86 -19.82
N LYS A 471 8.44 -2.03 -20.71
CA LYS A 471 7.68 -0.92 -21.29
C LYS A 471 6.67 -1.46 -22.30
N THR A 472 5.44 -0.98 -22.21
CA THR A 472 4.36 -1.29 -23.15
C THR A 472 4.09 -0.08 -24.02
N ARG A 473 4.03 -0.28 -25.34
CA ARG A 473 3.69 0.80 -26.28
C ARG A 473 2.20 1.10 -26.20
N VAL A 474 1.88 2.33 -25.83
CA VAL A 474 0.50 2.84 -25.77
C VAL A 474 0.21 3.76 -26.95
N PHE A 475 1.16 4.63 -27.28
CA PHE A 475 1.09 5.53 -28.46
C PHE A 475 2.25 5.22 -29.41
N ASP A 476 2.06 5.49 -30.68
CA ASP A 476 3.17 5.50 -31.61
C ASP A 476 4.12 6.70 -31.36
N LYS A 477 5.35 6.62 -31.90
CA LYS A 477 6.36 7.64 -31.66
C LYS A 477 5.94 9.03 -32.17
N GLY A 478 5.21 9.06 -33.31
CA GLY A 478 4.74 10.30 -33.92
C GLY A 478 3.72 10.99 -33.01
N THR A 479 2.71 10.27 -32.52
CA THR A 479 1.72 10.77 -31.56
C THR A 479 2.38 11.33 -30.30
N ALA A 480 3.31 10.58 -29.70
CA ALA A 480 4.00 11.02 -28.48
C ALA A 480 4.83 12.30 -28.73
N SER A 481 5.53 12.38 -29.86
CA SER A 481 6.30 13.58 -30.22
C SER A 481 5.40 14.79 -30.49
N ILE A 482 4.29 14.60 -31.18
CA ILE A 482 3.31 15.67 -31.44
C ILE A 482 2.73 16.22 -30.13
N ILE A 483 2.31 15.34 -29.22
CA ILE A 483 1.80 15.78 -27.91
C ILE A 483 2.88 16.52 -27.13
N THR A 484 4.13 16.06 -27.14
CA THR A 484 5.25 16.75 -26.49
C THR A 484 5.46 18.15 -27.05
N ASP A 485 5.37 18.32 -28.38
CA ASP A 485 5.47 19.63 -29.03
C ASP A 485 4.29 20.55 -28.63
N MET A 486 3.07 20.03 -28.62
CA MET A 486 1.89 20.79 -28.19
C MET A 486 2.01 21.23 -26.72
N LEU A 487 2.53 20.37 -25.83
CA LEU A 487 2.81 20.70 -24.42
C LEU A 487 3.97 21.71 -24.29
N THR A 488 4.93 21.71 -25.21
CA THR A 488 5.96 22.76 -25.28
C THR A 488 5.34 24.14 -25.59
N VAL A 489 4.34 24.20 -26.44
CA VAL A 489 3.57 25.44 -26.67
C VAL A 489 2.82 25.86 -25.41
N CYS A 490 2.27 24.92 -24.65
CA CYS A 490 1.63 25.20 -23.36
C CYS A 490 2.60 25.86 -22.38
N ALA A 491 3.84 25.36 -22.27
CA ALA A 491 4.89 25.94 -21.44
C ALA A 491 5.38 27.32 -21.94
N LYS A 492 5.40 27.57 -23.25
CA LYS A 492 5.87 28.85 -23.83
C LYS A 492 4.84 29.97 -23.75
N SER A 493 3.58 29.68 -24.05
CA SER A 493 2.54 30.69 -24.24
C SER A 493 1.18 30.35 -23.65
N GLY A 494 1.04 29.13 -23.08
CA GLY A 494 -0.20 28.62 -22.50
C GLY A 494 -0.30 28.79 -21.00
N THR A 495 -1.07 27.89 -20.40
CA THR A 495 -1.39 27.87 -18.94
C THR A 495 -0.14 27.62 -18.08
N ALA A 496 0.87 26.94 -18.61
CA ALA A 496 2.13 26.61 -17.94
C ALA A 496 3.25 27.64 -18.19
N LYS A 497 2.96 28.82 -18.72
CA LYS A 497 3.98 29.86 -19.06
C LYS A 497 4.88 30.23 -17.88
N LYS A 498 4.39 30.17 -16.64
CA LYS A 498 5.21 30.45 -15.45
C LYS A 498 6.31 29.40 -15.21
N VAL A 499 6.11 28.15 -15.67
CA VAL A 499 7.06 27.04 -15.54
C VAL A 499 8.09 27.06 -16.66
N GLY A 500 7.72 27.55 -17.84
CA GLY A 500 8.55 27.58 -19.04
C GLY A 500 9.62 28.69 -19.05
N ALA A 501 9.75 29.47 -17.97
CA ALA A 501 10.75 30.52 -17.87
C ALA A 501 12.17 29.94 -17.75
N GLU A 502 13.13 30.55 -18.49
CA GLU A 502 14.56 30.34 -18.35
C GLU A 502 15.20 29.10 -19.02
N ASN A 503 15.38 29.16 -20.32
CA ASN A 503 16.39 28.39 -21.10
C ASN A 503 16.35 26.84 -21.01
N LYS A 504 15.26 26.23 -20.58
CA LYS A 504 15.11 24.77 -20.58
C LYS A 504 13.97 24.34 -21.48
N SER A 505 14.14 23.24 -22.21
CA SER A 505 13.04 22.59 -22.93
C SER A 505 12.05 22.02 -21.91
N VAL A 506 10.90 22.65 -21.78
CA VAL A 506 9.81 22.24 -20.90
C VAL A 506 8.58 21.96 -21.78
N ALA A 507 7.96 20.80 -21.57
CA ALA A 507 6.65 20.46 -22.08
C ALA A 507 5.72 20.25 -20.86
N ALA A 508 4.62 21.05 -20.73
CA ALA A 508 3.76 21.08 -19.55
C ALA A 508 2.28 21.26 -19.92
#